data_2e413053f32d89f96997056cde36d87d
#
_entry.id   2e413053f32d89f96997056cde36d87d
#
_cell.length_a   1.000
_cell.length_b   1.000
_cell.length_c   1.000
_cell.angle_alpha   90.00
_cell.angle_beta   90.00
_cell.angle_gamma   90.00
#
_symmetry.space_group_name_H-M   'P 1'
#
loop_
_entity.id
_entity.type
_entity.pdbx_description
1 polymer ?
#
loop_
_entity_poly.entity_id
_entity_poly.type
_entity_poly.pdbx_seq_one_letter_code
_entity_poly.pdbx_strand_id
1 'polypeptide(L)'
;MLVFWKEKYMKLSVGLKVANSLSLTPQLQQAIRLLQLSSLELEQEIQIQLDSNPLLEKVEDESLAESLSTLEHKETDDLTTELNADHLPDDLPVDTEWDDIYTHQSTALGTPEFEEREDNRQVHLTLKEHILEQVNLLHFSKIDQLIAYCIVDALDDKGFLDAELEEIILAVQHLLSEMDIDEEVEEDEVLVVLKHIQRLDPIGIGARNLAECLKVQLEFLPRETEYLKEARSLLQYYELLIANDLNKLLKQTGLSKEQLKFAVDLLKTLKPYPGMDFEKQESEYQIPDVVVAKKDLHWQVQLNPDVMPKLRINSFYSSMIRRADQSDDNLYLRNQMLEAKNFIKSIDERHKTLLKVATCIVEHQKAFLEIGPEAMKPLVLRDVAEEVELHESTVSRVTTNKYMLTPRGLFELKYFFSSHVGTTTGGEASSTAIRAMIKKLVSNENPRKPLSDNAIAALLKEEGIEVARRTVAKYRESLHIPSSSERKVLI
;
A
#
# COMPACT_ATOMS: atom_id res chain seq x y z
N MET A 1 20.72 -89.98 21.25
CA MET A 1 21.09 -88.58 21.42
C MET A 1 20.03 -87.79 20.71
N LEU A 2 18.97 -87.43 21.46
CA LEU A 2 17.78 -86.73 20.91
C LEU A 2 17.95 -85.25 21.12
N VAL A 3 17.99 -84.48 20.01
CA VAL A 3 18.02 -83.02 20.02
C VAL A 3 16.58 -82.51 19.91
N PHE A 4 16.14 -81.92 20.99
CA PHE A 4 14.83 -81.25 21.06
C PHE A 4 14.85 -79.96 20.24
N TRP A 5 14.00 -79.83 19.21
CA TRP A 5 13.65 -78.57 18.53
C TRP A 5 12.54 -77.87 19.31
N LYS A 6 12.82 -76.73 19.86
CA LYS A 6 11.87 -75.89 20.56
C LYS A 6 11.36 -74.83 19.54
N GLU A 7 10.19 -75.07 18.98
CA GLU A 7 9.50 -74.08 18.15
C GLU A 7 9.04 -72.92 19.04
N LYS A 8 9.58 -71.75 18.69
CA LYS A 8 9.19 -70.48 19.30
C LYS A 8 8.05 -69.86 18.49
N TYR A 9 6.82 -70.07 18.93
CA TYR A 9 5.67 -69.37 18.36
C TYR A 9 5.75 -67.89 18.66
N MET A 10 6.04 -67.06 17.66
CA MET A 10 5.87 -65.63 17.74
C MET A 10 4.37 -65.31 17.60
N LYS A 11 3.75 -64.90 18.68
CA LYS A 11 2.42 -64.28 18.66
C LYS A 11 2.54 -62.88 18.05
N LEU A 12 2.14 -62.73 16.81
CA LEU A 12 1.87 -61.39 16.20
C LEU A 12 0.63 -60.82 16.88
N SER A 13 0.79 -59.94 17.86
CA SER A 13 -0.28 -59.07 18.32
C SER A 13 -0.41 -57.92 17.37
N VAL A 14 -1.37 -57.93 16.46
CA VAL A 14 -1.77 -56.79 15.68
C VAL A 14 -2.47 -55.81 16.61
N GLY A 15 -1.71 -54.88 17.18
CA GLY A 15 -2.27 -53.75 17.89
C GLY A 15 -2.79 -52.75 16.84
N LEU A 16 -4.09 -52.72 16.64
CA LEU A 16 -4.74 -51.60 15.94
C LEU A 16 -4.46 -50.31 16.73
N LYS A 17 -3.42 -49.61 16.38
CA LYS A 17 -3.30 -48.18 16.73
C LYS A 17 -4.36 -47.42 15.92
N VAL A 18 -5.55 -47.25 16.50
CA VAL A 18 -6.50 -46.26 16.04
C VAL A 18 -5.80 -44.92 16.27
N ALA A 19 -5.16 -44.40 15.23
CA ALA A 19 -4.76 -43.02 15.21
C ALA A 19 -6.08 -42.21 15.18
N ASN A 20 -6.50 -41.72 16.35
CA ASN A 20 -7.50 -40.67 16.42
C ASN A 20 -6.91 -39.46 15.68
N SER A 21 -7.07 -39.42 14.36
CA SER A 21 -6.99 -38.20 13.63
C SER A 21 -8.19 -37.39 14.12
N LEU A 22 -7.93 -36.44 15.01
CA LEU A 22 -8.88 -35.36 15.36
C LEU A 22 -9.24 -34.65 14.07
N SER A 23 -10.26 -35.13 13.36
CA SER A 23 -10.84 -34.38 12.27
C SER A 23 -11.46 -33.14 12.88
N LEU A 24 -10.84 -32.00 12.62
CA LEU A 24 -11.36 -30.68 13.00
C LEU A 24 -12.80 -30.56 12.49
N THR A 25 -13.73 -30.23 13.37
CA THR A 25 -15.12 -29.98 12.94
C THR A 25 -15.16 -28.88 11.89
N PRO A 26 -16.05 -28.93 10.90
CA PRO A 26 -16.15 -27.90 9.86
C PRO A 26 -16.27 -26.49 10.44
N GLN A 27 -16.97 -26.32 11.56
CA GLN A 27 -17.09 -25.05 12.27
C GLN A 27 -15.76 -24.52 12.81
N LEU A 28 -14.91 -25.40 13.35
CA LEU A 28 -13.58 -25.00 13.83
C LEU A 28 -12.65 -24.66 12.66
N GLN A 29 -12.77 -25.36 11.54
CA GLN A 29 -12.02 -25.03 10.33
C GLN A 29 -12.41 -23.65 9.78
N GLN A 30 -13.70 -23.33 9.77
CA GLN A 30 -14.21 -22.04 9.37
C GLN A 30 -13.73 -20.92 10.31
N ALA A 31 -13.78 -21.13 11.62
CA ALA A 31 -13.27 -20.16 12.59
C ALA A 31 -11.76 -19.90 12.42
N ILE A 32 -10.96 -20.95 12.19
CA ILE A 32 -9.52 -20.82 11.92
C ILE A 32 -9.27 -20.07 10.62
N ARG A 33 -10.04 -20.35 9.57
CA ARG A 33 -9.95 -19.62 8.28
C ARG A 33 -10.26 -18.13 8.47
N LEU A 34 -11.35 -17.81 9.16
CA LEU A 34 -11.74 -16.43 9.45
C LEU A 34 -10.66 -15.65 10.21
N LEU A 35 -9.87 -16.30 11.09
CA LEU A 35 -8.76 -15.63 11.79
C LEU A 35 -7.64 -15.16 10.85
N GLN A 36 -7.45 -15.83 9.71
CA GLN A 36 -6.36 -15.54 8.76
C GLN A 36 -6.71 -14.44 7.74
N LEU A 37 -8.00 -14.26 7.44
CA LEU A 37 -8.46 -13.32 6.41
C LEU A 37 -8.06 -11.87 6.72
N SER A 38 -7.70 -11.11 5.70
CA SER A 38 -7.56 -9.66 5.78
C SER A 38 -8.92 -8.99 6.02
N SER A 39 -8.97 -7.68 6.19
CA SER A 39 -10.24 -6.94 6.32
C SER A 39 -11.10 -7.05 5.06
N LEU A 40 -10.47 -6.90 3.89
CA LEU A 40 -11.14 -6.98 2.58
C LEU A 40 -11.64 -8.40 2.26
N GLU A 41 -10.82 -9.43 2.52
CA GLU A 41 -11.24 -10.83 2.35
C GLU A 41 -12.36 -11.22 3.31
N LEU A 42 -12.36 -10.65 4.53
CA LEU A 42 -13.45 -10.85 5.49
C LEU A 42 -14.75 -10.24 4.98
N GLU A 43 -14.70 -9.06 4.41
CA GLU A 43 -15.88 -8.40 3.84
C GLU A 43 -16.47 -9.21 2.67
N GLN A 44 -15.62 -9.75 1.81
CA GLN A 44 -16.04 -10.66 0.76
C GLN A 44 -16.69 -11.94 1.30
N GLU A 45 -16.11 -12.58 2.33
CA GLU A 45 -16.67 -13.78 2.95
C GLU A 45 -18.03 -13.48 3.61
N ILE A 46 -18.16 -12.29 4.23
CA ILE A 46 -19.43 -11.84 4.81
C ILE A 46 -20.49 -11.64 3.72
N GLN A 47 -20.12 -11.05 2.59
CA GLN A 47 -21.06 -10.88 1.48
C GLN A 47 -21.54 -12.23 0.95
N ILE A 48 -20.65 -13.20 0.78
CA ILE A 48 -21.00 -14.58 0.37
C ILE A 48 -21.97 -15.21 1.38
N GLN A 49 -21.75 -15.00 2.69
CA GLN A 49 -22.62 -15.54 3.75
C GLN A 49 -23.98 -14.82 3.79
N LEU A 50 -24.03 -13.51 3.54
CA LEU A 50 -25.29 -12.76 3.43
C LEU A 50 -26.13 -13.23 2.24
N ASP A 51 -25.48 -13.51 1.10
CA ASP A 51 -26.17 -14.00 -0.11
C ASP A 51 -26.69 -15.44 0.06
N SER A 52 -25.97 -16.26 0.84
CA SER A 52 -26.33 -17.67 1.05
C SER A 52 -27.34 -17.89 2.20
N ASN A 53 -27.35 -17.03 3.21
CA ASN A 53 -28.16 -17.20 4.41
C ASN A 53 -29.18 -16.05 4.59
N PRO A 54 -30.47 -16.28 4.34
CA PRO A 54 -31.51 -15.25 4.42
C PRO A 54 -31.79 -14.73 5.84
N LEU A 55 -31.20 -15.38 6.87
CA LEU A 55 -31.35 -14.98 8.28
C LEU A 55 -30.30 -13.97 8.73
N LEU A 56 -29.24 -13.72 7.92
CA LEU A 56 -28.22 -12.73 8.19
C LEU A 56 -28.59 -11.39 7.57
N GLU A 57 -28.39 -10.31 8.30
CA GLU A 57 -28.53 -8.93 7.84
C GLU A 57 -27.33 -8.10 8.25
N LYS A 58 -26.89 -7.21 7.37
CA LYS A 58 -25.94 -6.14 7.70
C LYS A 58 -26.72 -4.97 8.29
N VAL A 59 -26.34 -4.52 9.47
CA VAL A 59 -26.90 -3.31 10.07
C VAL A 59 -26.24 -2.12 9.39
N GLU A 60 -26.96 -1.47 8.49
CA GLU A 60 -26.57 -0.14 8.01
C GLU A 60 -26.78 0.85 9.16
N ASP A 61 -25.85 1.80 9.33
CA ASP A 61 -25.91 2.74 10.44
C ASP A 61 -27.26 3.51 10.41
N GLU A 62 -28.14 3.12 11.32
CA GLU A 62 -29.46 3.77 11.51
C GLU A 62 -29.33 5.26 11.90
N SER A 63 -28.11 5.73 12.23
CA SER A 63 -27.88 7.14 12.58
C SER A 63 -28.20 8.13 11.44
N LEU A 64 -28.08 7.70 10.19
CA LEU A 64 -28.51 8.49 9.03
C LEU A 64 -30.03 8.35 8.78
N ALA A 65 -30.58 7.17 9.01
CA ALA A 65 -32.02 6.94 8.86
C ALA A 65 -32.84 7.59 9.99
N GLU A 66 -32.33 7.58 11.23
CA GLU A 66 -32.96 8.30 12.35
C GLU A 66 -32.86 9.82 12.20
N SER A 67 -31.75 10.35 11.65
CA SER A 67 -31.65 11.78 11.37
C SER A 67 -32.58 12.22 10.23
N LEU A 68 -32.81 11.39 9.22
CA LEU A 68 -33.79 11.64 8.16
C LEU A 68 -35.23 11.46 8.65
N SER A 69 -35.51 10.43 9.45
CA SER A 69 -36.85 10.21 10.01
C SER A 69 -37.24 11.27 11.07
N THR A 70 -36.26 11.81 11.82
CA THR A 70 -36.52 12.95 12.74
C THR A 70 -36.72 14.27 12.00
N LEU A 71 -36.15 14.42 10.80
CA LEU A 71 -36.44 15.58 9.94
C LEU A 71 -37.85 15.46 9.30
N GLU A 72 -38.23 14.28 8.82
CA GLU A 72 -39.56 14.02 8.28
C GLU A 72 -40.67 14.12 9.38
N HIS A 73 -40.38 13.70 10.63
CA HIS A 73 -41.36 13.86 11.74
C HIS A 73 -41.48 15.30 12.25
N LYS A 74 -40.42 16.13 12.11
CA LYS A 74 -40.56 17.57 12.45
C LYS A 74 -41.35 18.36 11.43
N GLU A 75 -41.28 18.00 10.16
CA GLU A 75 -42.09 18.65 9.12
C GLU A 75 -43.56 18.24 9.17
N THR A 76 -43.86 17.01 9.65
CA THR A 76 -45.26 16.55 9.78
C THR A 76 -45.96 17.03 11.08
N ASP A 77 -45.21 17.25 12.16
CA ASP A 77 -45.80 17.76 13.43
C ASP A 77 -46.14 19.25 13.38
N ASP A 78 -45.41 20.07 12.63
CA ASP A 78 -45.75 21.48 12.44
C ASP A 78 -46.93 21.68 11.49
N LEU A 79 -47.19 20.73 10.56
CA LEU A 79 -48.36 20.76 9.67
C LEU A 79 -49.66 20.24 10.32
N THR A 80 -49.54 19.39 11.35
CA THR A 80 -50.71 18.82 12.05
C THR A 80 -51.25 19.74 13.15
N THR A 81 -50.47 20.71 13.62
CA THR A 81 -50.90 21.65 14.68
C THR A 81 -51.74 22.81 14.14
N GLU A 82 -51.68 23.13 12.85
CA GLU A 82 -52.48 24.17 12.21
C GLU A 82 -53.85 23.68 11.65
N LEU A 83 -54.07 22.35 11.55
CA LEU A 83 -55.30 21.76 10.99
C LEU A 83 -56.40 21.49 12.02
N ASN A 84 -56.20 21.81 13.30
CA ASN A 84 -57.19 21.62 14.37
C ASN A 84 -57.92 22.91 14.82
N ALA A 85 -57.95 23.94 13.98
CA ALA A 85 -58.87 25.10 14.25
C ALA A 85 -60.16 24.87 13.53
N ASP A 86 -61.26 24.62 14.32
CA ASP A 86 -62.66 24.60 13.94
C ASP A 86 -62.98 25.83 13.11
N HIS A 87 -63.07 25.73 11.81
CA HIS A 87 -63.96 26.42 10.92
C HIS A 87 -63.70 26.05 9.48
N LEU A 88 -64.42 25.07 8.96
CA LEU A 88 -64.62 24.94 7.51
C LEU A 88 -65.57 26.09 7.08
N PRO A 89 -65.18 26.94 6.12
CA PRO A 89 -66.12 27.88 5.49
C PRO A 89 -67.08 27.10 4.57
N ASP A 90 -68.39 27.33 4.76
CA ASP A 90 -69.46 26.63 4.05
C ASP A 90 -69.65 27.03 2.58
N ASP A 91 -68.78 27.84 1.99
CA ASP A 91 -68.82 28.22 0.59
C ASP A 91 -67.45 28.08 -0.09
N LEU A 92 -67.31 26.99 -0.81
CA LEU A 92 -66.24 26.82 -1.83
C LEU A 92 -66.80 27.40 -3.15
N PRO A 93 -66.18 28.44 -3.74
CA PRO A 93 -66.53 28.89 -5.10
C PRO A 93 -66.09 27.85 -6.12
N VAL A 94 -67.04 27.32 -6.87
CA VAL A 94 -66.94 26.24 -7.84
C VAL A 94 -66.45 26.74 -9.21
N ASP A 95 -65.65 27.77 -9.29
CA ASP A 95 -65.07 28.24 -10.57
C ASP A 95 -63.65 28.73 -10.35
N THR A 96 -62.71 27.75 -10.25
CA THR A 96 -61.31 28.01 -10.46
C THR A 96 -60.87 27.28 -11.74
N GLU A 97 -60.54 28.03 -12.78
CA GLU A 97 -59.92 27.55 -13.98
C GLU A 97 -58.54 26.93 -13.65
N TRP A 98 -58.16 25.85 -14.32
CA TRP A 98 -56.93 25.10 -14.09
C TRP A 98 -55.63 25.94 -14.27
N ASP A 99 -55.74 27.14 -14.86
CA ASP A 99 -54.62 28.06 -15.04
C ASP A 99 -54.19 28.81 -13.76
N ASP A 100 -55.02 28.88 -12.72
CA ASP A 100 -54.68 29.55 -11.48
C ASP A 100 -53.86 28.69 -10.49
N ILE A 101 -53.69 27.39 -10.79
CA ILE A 101 -52.94 26.47 -9.95
C ILE A 101 -51.43 26.59 -10.18
N TYR A 102 -50.99 27.26 -11.24
CA TYR A 102 -49.58 27.47 -11.57
C TYR A 102 -49.08 28.90 -11.34
N THR A 103 -49.66 29.67 -10.45
CA THR A 103 -49.00 30.87 -9.97
C THR A 103 -47.84 30.47 -9.07
N HIS A 104 -46.64 30.53 -9.67
CA HIS A 104 -45.39 30.49 -8.98
C HIS A 104 -45.36 31.53 -7.85
N GLN A 105 -45.74 31.16 -6.64
CA GLN A 105 -45.10 31.79 -5.49
C GLN A 105 -43.67 31.30 -5.44
N SER A 106 -42.79 32.07 -6.06
CA SER A 106 -41.39 32.03 -5.76
C SER A 106 -41.17 32.58 -4.36
N THR A 107 -41.51 31.80 -3.34
CA THR A 107 -40.80 31.90 -2.08
C THR A 107 -39.36 31.59 -2.46
N ALA A 108 -38.51 32.57 -2.31
CA ALA A 108 -37.07 32.42 -2.36
C ALA A 108 -36.61 31.49 -1.20
N LEU A 109 -36.92 30.21 -1.34
CA LEU A 109 -36.09 29.17 -0.76
C LEU A 109 -34.75 29.33 -1.48
N GLY A 110 -33.73 29.78 -0.73
CA GLY A 110 -32.40 29.86 -1.22
C GLY A 110 -32.14 28.60 -2.02
N THR A 111 -31.87 28.76 -3.32
CA THR A 111 -31.23 27.69 -4.09
C THR A 111 -30.16 27.14 -3.17
N PRO A 112 -30.17 25.84 -2.84
CA PRO A 112 -28.96 25.27 -2.33
C PRO A 112 -27.96 25.65 -3.41
N GLU A 113 -27.01 26.54 -3.09
CA GLU A 113 -25.78 26.62 -3.86
C GLU A 113 -25.34 25.16 -3.90
N PHE A 114 -25.64 24.51 -5.02
CA PHE A 114 -24.81 23.40 -5.43
C PHE A 114 -23.43 24.05 -5.49
N GLU A 115 -22.70 23.99 -4.38
CA GLU A 115 -21.26 24.01 -4.45
C GLU A 115 -20.99 22.98 -5.54
N GLU A 116 -20.70 23.48 -6.74
CA GLU A 116 -19.97 22.69 -7.71
C GLU A 116 -18.81 22.17 -6.87
N ARG A 117 -18.95 20.97 -6.33
CA ARG A 117 -17.81 20.22 -5.86
C ARG A 117 -16.99 20.14 -7.12
N GLU A 118 -16.09 21.09 -7.26
CA GLU A 118 -14.99 20.99 -8.19
C GLU A 118 -14.47 19.58 -7.95
N ASP A 119 -14.73 18.73 -8.92
CA ASP A 119 -14.23 17.35 -8.87
C ASP A 119 -12.72 17.51 -8.96
N ASN A 120 -12.10 17.78 -7.80
CA ASN A 120 -10.66 17.88 -7.60
C ASN A 120 -9.99 16.51 -7.83
N ARG A 121 -10.62 15.66 -8.63
CA ARG A 121 -9.93 14.59 -9.31
C ARG A 121 -9.02 15.26 -10.33
N GLN A 122 -7.85 15.66 -9.87
CA GLN A 122 -6.77 15.96 -10.79
C GLN A 122 -6.64 14.73 -11.68
N VAL A 123 -7.05 14.88 -12.94
CA VAL A 123 -6.77 13.89 -13.97
C VAL A 123 -5.25 13.95 -14.12
N HIS A 124 -4.57 13.07 -13.42
CA HIS A 124 -3.14 12.90 -13.53
C HIS A 124 -2.87 12.28 -14.90
N LEU A 125 -2.44 13.08 -15.84
CA LEU A 125 -1.95 12.60 -17.12
C LEU A 125 -0.73 11.71 -16.88
N THR A 126 -0.73 10.55 -17.49
CA THR A 126 0.46 9.69 -17.50
C THR A 126 1.54 10.32 -18.36
N LEU A 127 2.81 9.94 -18.15
CA LEU A 127 3.93 10.41 -18.98
C LEU A 127 3.65 10.22 -20.48
N LYS A 128 3.15 9.04 -20.86
CA LYS A 128 2.83 8.70 -22.25
C LYS A 128 1.73 9.59 -22.81
N GLU A 129 0.65 9.81 -22.07
CA GLU A 129 -0.44 10.70 -22.49
C GLU A 129 0.05 12.13 -22.68
N HIS A 130 0.84 12.66 -21.75
CA HIS A 130 1.40 14.00 -21.82
C HIS A 130 2.28 14.21 -23.07
N ILE A 131 3.12 13.22 -23.41
CA ILE A 131 3.96 13.29 -24.62
C ILE A 131 3.10 13.16 -25.88
N LEU A 132 2.10 12.26 -25.88
CA LEU A 132 1.19 12.09 -27.02
C LEU A 132 0.41 13.39 -27.31
N GLU A 133 -0.03 14.12 -26.29
CA GLU A 133 -0.64 15.42 -26.47
C GLU A 133 0.31 16.41 -27.19
N GLN A 134 1.58 16.44 -26.74
CA GLN A 134 2.58 17.32 -27.38
C GLN A 134 2.90 16.86 -28.80
N VAL A 135 3.03 15.55 -29.07
CA VAL A 135 3.27 15.00 -30.41
C VAL A 135 2.12 15.35 -31.36
N ASN A 136 0.87 15.31 -30.89
CA ASN A 136 -0.30 15.68 -31.69
C ASN A 136 -0.35 17.19 -32.04
N LEU A 137 0.32 18.03 -31.27
CA LEU A 137 0.45 19.46 -31.56
C LEU A 137 1.56 19.75 -32.61
N LEU A 138 2.48 18.78 -32.81
CA LEU A 138 3.53 18.93 -33.83
C LEU A 138 2.99 18.62 -35.22
N HIS A 139 3.54 19.33 -36.21
CA HIS A 139 3.20 19.12 -37.62
C HIS A 139 4.05 17.98 -38.21
N PHE A 140 3.80 16.78 -37.81
CA PHE A 140 4.44 15.58 -38.35
C PHE A 140 3.71 15.05 -39.59
N SER A 141 4.44 14.37 -40.47
CA SER A 141 3.83 13.51 -41.51
C SER A 141 3.09 12.36 -40.85
N LYS A 142 2.23 11.66 -41.61
CA LYS A 142 1.53 10.49 -41.08
C LYS A 142 2.50 9.37 -40.62
N ILE A 143 3.60 9.23 -41.34
CA ILE A 143 4.64 8.24 -41.02
C ILE A 143 5.40 8.65 -39.78
N ASP A 144 5.81 9.93 -39.67
CA ASP A 144 6.48 10.44 -38.47
C ASP A 144 5.60 10.34 -37.22
N GLN A 145 4.27 10.52 -37.38
CA GLN A 145 3.33 10.30 -36.26
C GLN A 145 3.30 8.83 -35.82
N LEU A 146 3.28 7.89 -36.75
CA LEU A 146 3.32 6.45 -36.42
C LEU A 146 4.64 6.10 -35.72
N ILE A 147 5.76 6.60 -36.21
CA ILE A 147 7.07 6.44 -35.58
C ILE A 147 7.04 7.03 -34.17
N ALA A 148 6.48 8.22 -33.99
CA ALA A 148 6.38 8.87 -32.68
C ALA A 148 5.52 8.05 -31.71
N TYR A 149 4.40 7.49 -32.16
CA TYR A 149 3.55 6.62 -31.33
C TYR A 149 4.29 5.36 -30.89
N CYS A 150 5.01 4.69 -31.80
CA CYS A 150 5.82 3.52 -31.45
C CYS A 150 6.93 3.86 -30.45
N ILE A 151 7.60 5.02 -30.61
CA ILE A 151 8.63 5.49 -29.67
C ILE A 151 8.00 5.77 -28.29
N VAL A 152 6.85 6.44 -28.23
CA VAL A 152 6.17 6.75 -26.95
C VAL A 152 5.68 5.49 -26.26
N ASP A 153 5.22 4.49 -27.01
CA ASP A 153 4.81 3.23 -26.42
C ASP A 153 5.99 2.42 -25.85
N ALA A 154 7.16 2.54 -26.47
CA ALA A 154 8.40 1.92 -26.01
C ALA A 154 9.11 2.67 -24.85
N LEU A 155 8.51 3.74 -24.31
CA LEU A 155 9.07 4.46 -23.17
C LEU A 155 8.79 3.74 -21.85
N ASP A 156 9.83 3.66 -21.00
CA ASP A 156 9.73 3.25 -19.60
C ASP A 156 9.15 4.38 -18.73
N ASP A 157 8.63 4.03 -17.55
CA ASP A 157 8.08 4.99 -16.56
C ASP A 157 9.12 6.06 -16.14
N LYS A 158 10.41 5.75 -16.24
CA LYS A 158 11.51 6.71 -15.99
C LYS A 158 11.75 7.70 -17.12
N GLY A 159 11.15 7.46 -18.28
CA GLY A 159 11.29 8.28 -19.49
C GLY A 159 12.45 7.86 -20.41
N PHE A 160 13.03 6.67 -20.25
CA PHE A 160 14.01 6.09 -21.15
C PHE A 160 13.37 5.22 -22.22
N LEU A 161 14.08 5.09 -23.34
CA LEU A 161 13.72 4.16 -24.41
C LEU A 161 14.18 2.76 -24.02
N ASP A 162 13.25 1.84 -23.80
CA ASP A 162 13.56 0.44 -23.41
C ASP A 162 13.78 -0.47 -24.64
N ALA A 163 13.31 -0.07 -25.83
CA ALA A 163 13.44 -0.83 -27.07
C ALA A 163 14.64 -0.41 -27.90
N GLU A 164 15.23 -1.34 -28.63
CA GLU A 164 16.24 -1.05 -29.63
C GLU A 164 15.62 -0.41 -30.87
N LEU A 165 16.38 0.42 -31.61
CA LEU A 165 15.88 1.12 -32.80
C LEU A 165 15.36 0.14 -33.87
N GLU A 166 15.99 -1.02 -34.02
CA GLU A 166 15.55 -2.07 -34.93
C GLU A 166 14.17 -2.63 -34.60
N GLU A 167 13.85 -2.76 -33.31
CA GLU A 167 12.51 -3.22 -32.85
C GLU A 167 11.43 -2.19 -33.15
N ILE A 168 11.74 -0.90 -33.01
CA ILE A 168 10.84 0.20 -33.35
C ILE A 168 10.56 0.20 -34.86
N ILE A 169 11.61 0.05 -35.71
CA ILE A 169 11.45 -0.02 -37.17
C ILE A 169 10.55 -1.17 -37.56
N LEU A 170 10.76 -2.36 -36.96
CA LEU A 170 9.90 -3.53 -37.23
C LEU A 170 8.44 -3.28 -36.79
N ALA A 171 8.21 -2.64 -35.66
CA ALA A 171 6.88 -2.29 -35.20
C ALA A 171 6.19 -1.29 -36.14
N VAL A 172 6.89 -0.27 -36.60
CA VAL A 172 6.37 0.70 -37.56
C VAL A 172 6.06 0.05 -38.90
N GLN A 173 6.96 -0.81 -39.44
CA GLN A 173 6.73 -1.54 -40.68
C GLN A 173 5.51 -2.46 -40.61
N HIS A 174 5.28 -3.11 -39.46
CA HIS A 174 4.08 -3.91 -39.22
C HIS A 174 2.80 -3.04 -39.28
N LEU A 175 2.78 -1.90 -38.63
CA LEU A 175 1.65 -0.95 -38.67
C LEU A 175 1.41 -0.39 -40.06
N LEU A 176 2.48 -0.06 -40.82
CA LEU A 176 2.35 0.40 -42.21
C LEU A 176 1.76 -0.69 -43.11
N SER A 177 2.15 -1.95 -42.94
CA SER A 177 1.59 -3.08 -43.67
C SER A 177 0.10 -3.31 -43.36
N GLU A 178 -0.36 -3.07 -42.12
CA GLU A 178 -1.77 -3.14 -41.74
C GLU A 178 -2.61 -1.99 -42.38
N MET A 179 -1.96 -0.85 -42.65
CA MET A 179 -2.60 0.32 -43.27
C MET A 179 -2.53 0.32 -44.80
N ASP A 180 -2.02 -0.75 -45.46
CA ASP A 180 -1.81 -0.87 -46.91
C ASP A 180 -0.91 0.29 -47.46
N ILE A 181 0.09 0.73 -46.71
CA ILE A 181 1.06 1.73 -47.13
C ILE A 181 2.38 1.02 -47.46
N ASP A 182 2.77 1.04 -48.74
CA ASP A 182 4.03 0.47 -49.23
C ASP A 182 5.20 1.47 -49.14
N GLU A 183 5.54 1.92 -47.88
CA GLU A 183 6.69 2.75 -47.60
C GLU A 183 7.63 2.03 -46.64
N GLU A 184 8.93 2.06 -46.95
CA GLU A 184 9.98 1.51 -46.07
C GLU A 184 10.52 2.66 -45.20
N VAL A 185 10.62 2.44 -43.87
CA VAL A 185 11.16 3.39 -42.92
C VAL A 185 12.63 3.09 -42.68
N GLU A 186 13.48 4.11 -42.86
CA GLU A 186 14.91 4.03 -42.59
C GLU A 186 15.24 4.42 -41.15
N GLU A 187 16.39 3.93 -40.64
CA GLU A 187 16.84 4.23 -39.27
C GLU A 187 17.03 5.74 -39.04
N ASP A 188 17.49 6.45 -40.06
CA ASP A 188 17.71 7.90 -39.99
C ASP A 188 16.41 8.69 -39.74
N GLU A 189 15.28 8.24 -40.26
CA GLU A 189 13.95 8.83 -40.01
C GLU A 189 13.52 8.65 -38.55
N VAL A 190 13.69 7.45 -38.02
CA VAL A 190 13.39 7.15 -36.61
C VAL A 190 14.26 8.01 -35.69
N LEU A 191 15.54 8.20 -36.02
CA LEU A 191 16.46 9.06 -35.26
C LEU A 191 16.07 10.53 -35.31
N VAL A 192 15.54 11.02 -36.43
CA VAL A 192 15.04 12.40 -36.50
C VAL A 192 13.83 12.61 -35.60
N VAL A 193 12.85 11.72 -35.67
CA VAL A 193 11.66 11.79 -34.80
C VAL A 193 12.05 11.64 -33.32
N LEU A 194 12.95 10.72 -32.99
CA LEU A 194 13.47 10.57 -31.63
C LEU A 194 14.09 11.85 -31.08
N LYS A 195 14.91 12.56 -31.89
CA LYS A 195 15.47 13.86 -31.50
C LYS A 195 14.42 14.93 -31.27
N HIS A 196 13.30 14.87 -31.98
CA HIS A 196 12.19 15.79 -31.71
C HIS A 196 11.52 15.45 -30.38
N ILE A 197 11.27 14.17 -30.10
CA ILE A 197 10.69 13.71 -28.81
C ILE A 197 11.61 14.07 -27.65
N GLN A 198 12.92 13.89 -27.77
CA GLN A 198 13.91 14.26 -26.73
C GLN A 198 13.87 15.74 -26.33
N ARG A 199 13.29 16.61 -27.18
CA ARG A 199 13.17 18.03 -26.93
C ARG A 199 11.82 18.46 -26.38
N LEU A 200 10.87 17.52 -26.23
CA LEU A 200 9.57 17.80 -25.61
C LEU A 200 9.72 17.99 -24.11
N ASP A 201 8.67 18.41 -23.45
CA ASP A 201 8.61 18.53 -22.01
C ASP A 201 8.08 17.21 -21.38
N PRO A 202 8.83 16.62 -20.48
CA PRO A 202 10.11 17.01 -19.89
C PRO A 202 11.33 16.67 -20.79
N ILE A 203 12.29 17.61 -20.82
CA ILE A 203 13.46 17.52 -21.70
C ILE A 203 14.30 16.28 -21.38
N GLY A 204 14.71 15.56 -22.44
CA GLY A 204 15.56 14.37 -22.33
C GLY A 204 14.80 13.06 -22.28
N ILE A 205 13.49 13.06 -22.52
CA ILE A 205 12.68 11.85 -22.69
C ILE A 205 13.10 11.10 -23.96
N GLY A 206 12.98 9.77 -23.95
CA GLY A 206 13.37 8.92 -25.07
C GLY A 206 14.87 8.77 -25.24
N ALA A 207 15.65 9.18 -24.25
CA ALA A 207 17.08 8.93 -24.25
C ALA A 207 17.36 7.42 -24.04
N ARG A 208 18.35 6.88 -24.75
CA ARG A 208 18.76 5.47 -24.62
C ARG A 208 19.59 5.22 -23.37
N ASN A 209 20.28 6.24 -22.87
CA ASN A 209 21.16 6.17 -21.71
C ASN A 209 21.06 7.45 -20.87
N LEU A 210 21.44 7.38 -19.60
CA LEU A 210 21.52 8.54 -18.70
C LEU A 210 22.46 9.64 -19.27
N ALA A 211 23.58 9.27 -19.88
CA ALA A 211 24.50 10.21 -20.48
C ALA A 211 23.87 11.02 -21.64
N GLU A 212 23.06 10.37 -22.47
CA GLU A 212 22.31 11.01 -23.55
C GLU A 212 21.25 11.97 -23.00
N CYS A 213 20.48 11.54 -22.00
CA CYS A 213 19.49 12.38 -21.34
C CYS A 213 20.11 13.66 -20.77
N LEU A 214 21.16 13.53 -19.98
CA LEU A 214 21.86 14.69 -19.41
C LEU A 214 22.50 15.58 -20.50
N LYS A 215 23.00 14.99 -21.60
CA LYS A 215 23.54 15.75 -22.73
C LYS A 215 22.47 16.59 -23.40
N VAL A 216 21.29 16.03 -23.64
CA VAL A 216 20.15 16.77 -24.22
C VAL A 216 19.74 17.91 -23.29
N GLN A 217 19.61 17.66 -21.98
CA GLN A 217 19.30 18.72 -21.03
C GLN A 217 20.35 19.83 -20.98
N LEU A 218 21.65 19.50 -21.06
CA LEU A 218 22.72 20.49 -21.13
C LEU A 218 22.67 21.33 -22.44
N GLU A 219 22.10 20.81 -23.53
CA GLU A 219 21.94 21.55 -24.78
C GLU A 219 20.86 22.66 -24.67
N PHE A 220 19.88 22.45 -23.78
CA PHE A 220 18.79 23.39 -23.51
C PHE A 220 19.16 24.51 -22.51
N LEU A 221 20.23 24.30 -21.72
CA LEU A 221 20.67 25.35 -20.80
C LEU A 221 21.19 26.58 -21.58
N PRO A 222 21.00 27.80 -21.02
CA PRO A 222 21.52 29.04 -21.61
C PRO A 222 23.03 28.94 -21.86
N ARG A 223 23.49 29.41 -23.00
CA ARG A 223 24.92 29.38 -23.38
C ARG A 223 25.84 30.14 -22.43
N GLU A 224 25.26 31.03 -21.63
CA GLU A 224 25.95 31.85 -20.62
C GLU A 224 26.16 31.11 -19.29
N THR A 225 25.65 29.86 -19.17
CA THR A 225 25.83 29.06 -17.94
C THR A 225 27.31 28.74 -17.77
N GLU A 226 27.84 29.05 -16.59
CA GLU A 226 29.23 28.80 -16.24
C GLU A 226 29.49 27.27 -16.24
N TYR A 227 30.66 26.84 -16.71
CA TYR A 227 31.12 25.44 -16.75
C TYR A 227 30.32 24.47 -17.63
N LEU A 228 29.53 24.98 -18.59
CA LEU A 228 28.71 24.12 -19.48
C LEU A 228 29.60 23.27 -20.43
N LYS A 229 30.74 23.80 -20.89
CA LYS A 229 31.68 23.08 -21.75
C LYS A 229 32.38 21.96 -20.98
N GLU A 230 32.75 22.24 -19.75
CA GLU A 230 33.36 21.29 -18.81
C GLU A 230 32.38 20.16 -18.46
N ALA A 231 31.12 20.45 -18.18
CA ALA A 231 30.07 19.46 -17.94
C ALA A 231 29.85 18.55 -19.15
N ARG A 232 29.84 19.11 -20.39
CA ARG A 232 29.74 18.29 -21.61
C ARG A 232 30.94 17.36 -21.81
N SER A 233 32.15 17.84 -21.51
CA SER A 233 33.34 16.97 -21.58
C SER A 233 33.36 15.89 -20.54
N LEU A 234 32.77 16.10 -19.35
CA LEU A 234 32.61 15.09 -18.31
C LEU A 234 31.66 13.96 -18.71
N LEU A 235 30.58 14.28 -19.43
CA LEU A 235 29.61 13.27 -19.89
C LEU A 235 30.22 12.28 -20.92
N GLN A 236 31.28 12.65 -21.62
CA GLN A 236 32.01 11.71 -22.49
C GLN A 236 32.69 10.57 -21.71
N TYR A 237 33.00 10.83 -20.43
CA TYR A 237 33.64 9.89 -19.51
C TYR A 237 32.74 9.53 -18.33
N TYR A 238 31.43 9.41 -18.59
CA TYR A 238 30.45 9.22 -17.53
C TYR A 238 30.69 7.91 -16.73
N GLU A 239 31.23 6.86 -17.34
CA GLU A 239 31.59 5.61 -16.68
C GLU A 239 32.61 5.82 -15.56
N LEU A 240 33.61 6.69 -15.78
CA LEU A 240 34.61 7.04 -14.76
C LEU A 240 34.00 7.92 -13.66
N LEU A 241 32.97 8.69 -13.99
CA LEU A 241 32.22 9.49 -13.03
C LEU A 241 31.40 8.59 -12.10
N ILE A 242 30.76 7.53 -12.61
CA ILE A 242 30.08 6.52 -11.82
C ILE A 242 31.06 5.74 -10.95
N ALA A 243 32.22 5.34 -11.52
CA ALA A 243 33.26 4.64 -10.78
C ALA A 243 33.94 5.50 -9.70
N ASN A 244 33.64 6.82 -9.64
CA ASN A 244 34.20 7.79 -8.70
C ASN A 244 35.73 7.89 -8.73
N ASP A 245 36.36 7.65 -9.92
CA ASP A 245 37.80 7.68 -10.13
C ASP A 245 38.28 9.11 -10.50
N LEU A 246 38.30 10.03 -9.53
CA LEU A 246 38.72 11.44 -9.75
C LEU A 246 40.10 11.59 -10.41
N ASN A 247 41.06 10.76 -10.03
CA ASN A 247 42.43 10.86 -10.56
C ASN A 247 42.50 10.54 -12.05
N LYS A 248 41.69 9.59 -12.53
CA LYS A 248 41.62 9.25 -13.96
C LYS A 248 40.83 10.32 -14.72
N LEU A 249 39.72 10.81 -14.13
CA LEU A 249 38.92 11.89 -14.69
C LEU A 249 39.75 13.17 -14.92
N LEU A 250 40.49 13.62 -13.91
CA LEU A 250 41.35 14.79 -14.01
C LEU A 250 42.44 14.64 -15.10
N LYS A 251 42.98 13.42 -15.27
CA LYS A 251 44.00 13.15 -16.33
C LYS A 251 43.42 13.14 -17.73
N GLN A 252 42.18 12.64 -17.90
CA GLN A 252 41.57 12.50 -19.21
C GLN A 252 40.87 13.78 -19.66
N THR A 253 40.21 14.51 -18.73
CA THR A 253 39.54 15.77 -19.06
C THR A 253 40.44 16.98 -19.02
N GLY A 254 41.61 16.89 -18.34
CA GLY A 254 42.51 18.04 -18.19
C GLY A 254 41.99 19.22 -17.35
N LEU A 255 40.87 19.00 -16.64
CA LEU A 255 40.19 20.04 -15.84
C LEU A 255 40.90 20.23 -14.49
N SER A 256 40.79 21.42 -13.91
CA SER A 256 41.21 21.65 -12.53
C SER A 256 40.21 21.02 -11.55
N LYS A 257 40.64 20.75 -10.30
CA LYS A 257 39.75 20.21 -9.28
C LYS A 257 38.52 21.09 -9.00
N GLU A 258 38.70 22.42 -9.07
CA GLU A 258 37.62 23.37 -8.85
C GLU A 258 36.61 23.35 -9.99
N GLN A 259 37.08 23.36 -11.26
CA GLN A 259 36.24 23.26 -12.45
C GLN A 259 35.47 21.92 -12.44
N LEU A 260 36.13 20.81 -12.08
CA LEU A 260 35.48 19.52 -11.96
C LEU A 260 34.33 19.56 -10.93
N LYS A 261 34.55 20.19 -9.76
CA LYS A 261 33.52 20.33 -8.73
C LYS A 261 32.32 21.10 -9.24
N PHE A 262 32.53 22.27 -9.81
CA PHE A 262 31.42 23.10 -10.35
C PHE A 262 30.69 22.40 -11.50
N ALA A 263 31.41 21.69 -12.37
CA ALA A 263 30.79 20.93 -13.44
C ALA A 263 29.95 19.76 -12.93
N VAL A 264 30.39 19.05 -11.89
CA VAL A 264 29.62 17.99 -11.22
C VAL A 264 28.41 18.57 -10.49
N ASP A 265 28.56 19.71 -9.82
CA ASP A 265 27.44 20.37 -9.15
C ASP A 265 26.39 20.86 -10.17
N LEU A 266 26.81 21.31 -11.35
CA LEU A 266 25.90 21.62 -12.47
C LEU A 266 25.14 20.36 -12.93
N LEU A 267 25.84 19.22 -13.10
CA LEU A 267 25.19 17.95 -13.46
C LEU A 267 24.18 17.47 -12.43
N LYS A 268 24.41 17.71 -11.13
CA LYS A 268 23.47 17.39 -10.05
C LYS A 268 22.17 18.22 -10.07
N THR A 269 22.17 19.40 -10.72
CA THR A 269 20.97 20.22 -10.87
C THR A 269 20.02 19.71 -11.96
N LEU A 270 20.52 18.83 -12.84
CA LEU A 270 19.72 18.22 -13.91
C LEU A 270 18.87 17.07 -13.39
N LYS A 271 17.81 16.73 -14.10
CA LYS A 271 16.91 15.63 -13.76
C LYS A 271 17.39 14.33 -14.42
N PRO A 272 17.93 13.35 -13.66
CA PRO A 272 18.42 12.10 -14.22
C PRO A 272 17.30 11.23 -14.79
N TYR A 273 16.09 11.33 -14.22
CA TYR A 273 14.90 10.54 -14.59
C TYR A 273 13.72 11.49 -14.84
N PRO A 274 13.55 12.00 -16.05
CA PRO A 274 12.53 13.01 -16.33
C PRO A 274 11.10 12.48 -16.21
N GLY A 275 10.88 11.17 -16.36
CA GLY A 275 9.56 10.53 -16.22
C GLY A 275 9.04 10.44 -14.79
N MET A 276 9.90 10.51 -13.77
CA MET A 276 9.48 10.36 -12.37
C MET A 276 8.49 11.43 -11.88
N ASP A 277 8.47 12.60 -12.52
CA ASP A 277 7.52 13.67 -12.17
C ASP A 277 6.06 13.27 -12.48
N PHE A 278 5.87 12.30 -13.38
CA PHE A 278 4.57 11.78 -13.81
C PHE A 278 4.22 10.42 -13.17
N GLU A 279 5.16 9.84 -12.43
CA GLU A 279 4.91 8.57 -11.72
C GLU A 279 3.82 8.79 -10.67
N LYS A 280 2.68 8.16 -10.88
CA LYS A 280 1.64 8.09 -9.86
C LYS A 280 2.20 7.33 -8.67
N GLN A 281 2.49 8.02 -7.61
CA GLN A 281 2.50 7.36 -6.32
C GLN A 281 1.05 7.02 -5.98
N GLU A 282 0.54 5.94 -6.52
CA GLU A 282 -0.65 5.31 -6.00
C GLU A 282 -0.32 4.86 -4.57
N SER A 283 -0.47 5.78 -3.64
CA SER A 283 -0.40 5.43 -2.23
C SER A 283 -1.61 4.55 -1.95
N GLU A 284 -1.42 3.24 -1.97
CA GLU A 284 -2.42 2.31 -1.46
C GLU A 284 -2.64 2.62 0.02
N TYR A 285 -3.74 3.29 0.31
CA TYR A 285 -4.15 3.57 1.69
C TYR A 285 -4.66 2.28 2.31
N GLN A 286 -3.85 1.69 3.18
CA GLN A 286 -4.29 0.53 3.95
C GLN A 286 -5.08 1.00 5.17
N ILE A 287 -6.31 0.49 5.29
CA ILE A 287 -7.19 0.79 6.42
C ILE A 287 -6.69 -0.01 7.63
N PRO A 288 -6.43 0.64 8.78
CA PRO A 288 -5.97 -0.05 9.98
C PRO A 288 -7.10 -0.88 10.61
N ASP A 289 -6.78 -2.09 11.07
CA ASP A 289 -7.69 -2.93 11.87
C ASP A 289 -7.78 -2.45 13.33
N VAL A 290 -6.66 -1.92 13.85
CA VAL A 290 -6.50 -1.51 15.23
C VAL A 290 -5.98 -0.08 15.30
N VAL A 291 -6.54 0.74 16.19
CA VAL A 291 -6.10 2.10 16.46
C VAL A 291 -5.56 2.19 17.88
N VAL A 292 -4.35 2.75 18.03
CA VAL A 292 -3.70 2.97 19.32
C VAL A 292 -3.56 4.46 19.57
N ALA A 293 -4.19 4.93 20.63
CA ALA A 293 -4.13 6.32 21.06
C ALA A 293 -3.67 6.44 22.52
N LYS A 294 -2.99 7.53 22.84
CA LYS A 294 -2.63 7.85 24.22
C LYS A 294 -3.75 8.66 24.85
N LYS A 295 -4.41 8.11 25.88
CA LYS A 295 -5.44 8.79 26.65
C LYS A 295 -5.04 8.81 28.12
N ASP A 296 -4.99 9.98 28.72
CA ASP A 296 -4.70 10.18 30.15
C ASP A 296 -3.46 9.41 30.66
N LEU A 297 -2.32 9.48 29.95
CA LEU A 297 -1.06 8.77 30.27
C LEU A 297 -1.05 7.26 30.01
N HIS A 298 -2.17 6.65 29.64
CA HIS A 298 -2.26 5.24 29.29
C HIS A 298 -2.45 5.05 27.78
N TRP A 299 -1.87 3.99 27.24
CA TRP A 299 -2.08 3.59 25.87
C TRP A 299 -3.39 2.80 25.79
N GLN A 300 -4.33 3.29 24.99
CA GLN A 300 -5.60 2.64 24.74
C GLN A 300 -5.59 2.02 23.34
N VAL A 301 -5.99 0.76 23.26
CA VAL A 301 -6.10 0.00 22.02
C VAL A 301 -7.57 -0.16 21.71
N GLN A 302 -7.98 0.22 20.51
CA GLN A 302 -9.36 0.11 20.02
C GLN A 302 -9.37 -0.55 18.65
N LEU A 303 -10.40 -1.33 18.38
CA LEU A 303 -10.65 -1.82 17.03
C LEU A 303 -11.25 -0.70 16.19
N ASN A 304 -10.90 -0.65 14.91
CA ASN A 304 -11.48 0.32 14.00
C ASN A 304 -12.95 -0.06 13.71
N PRO A 305 -13.92 0.80 14.04
CA PRO A 305 -15.35 0.53 13.77
C PRO A 305 -15.66 0.38 12.28
N ASP A 306 -14.91 1.07 11.39
CA ASP A 306 -15.14 1.05 9.95
C ASP A 306 -14.86 -0.32 9.32
N VAL A 307 -13.95 -1.10 9.94
CA VAL A 307 -13.58 -2.46 9.49
C VAL A 307 -14.47 -3.54 10.12
N MET A 308 -15.26 -3.18 11.14
CA MET A 308 -16.11 -4.13 11.84
C MET A 308 -17.52 -4.18 11.24
N PRO A 309 -17.86 -5.24 10.52
CA PRO A 309 -19.23 -5.40 10.01
C PRO A 309 -20.19 -5.65 11.18
N LYS A 310 -21.22 -4.83 11.28
CA LYS A 310 -22.31 -5.03 12.24
C LYS A 310 -23.33 -5.99 11.62
N LEU A 311 -23.33 -7.24 12.07
CA LEU A 311 -24.26 -8.28 11.60
C LEU A 311 -25.33 -8.53 12.65
N ARG A 312 -26.55 -8.73 12.20
CA ARG A 312 -27.67 -9.16 13.05
C ARG A 312 -28.45 -10.31 12.40
N ILE A 313 -29.22 -11.00 13.23
CA ILE A 313 -30.15 -12.01 12.75
C ILE A 313 -31.49 -11.33 12.51
N ASN A 314 -32.05 -11.55 11.32
CA ASN A 314 -33.37 -11.03 10.95
C ASN A 314 -34.44 -11.54 11.92
N SER A 315 -35.11 -10.61 12.61
CA SER A 315 -36.12 -10.92 13.62
C SER A 315 -37.39 -11.54 13.01
N PHE A 316 -37.74 -11.17 11.79
CA PHE A 316 -38.93 -11.67 11.10
C PHE A 316 -38.81 -13.18 10.83
N TYR A 317 -37.73 -13.61 10.15
CA TYR A 317 -37.51 -15.03 9.88
C TYR A 317 -37.24 -15.84 11.13
N SER A 318 -36.59 -15.26 12.14
CA SER A 318 -36.39 -15.95 13.42
C SER A 318 -37.69 -16.21 14.19
N SER A 319 -38.71 -15.36 14.01
CA SER A 319 -40.05 -15.52 14.62
C SER A 319 -40.86 -16.64 13.97
N MET A 320 -40.61 -16.95 12.71
CA MET A 320 -41.26 -18.04 11.96
C MET A 320 -40.84 -19.44 12.44
N ILE A 321 -39.71 -19.56 13.12
CA ILE A 321 -39.17 -20.83 13.59
C ILE A 321 -39.99 -21.37 14.76
N ARG A 322 -40.78 -22.44 14.53
CA ARG A 322 -41.57 -23.12 15.57
C ARG A 322 -40.80 -24.30 16.15
N ARG A 323 -40.72 -24.39 17.47
CA ARG A 323 -39.96 -25.46 18.17
C ARG A 323 -40.55 -26.84 18.00
N ALA A 324 -41.87 -26.95 17.82
CA ALA A 324 -42.59 -28.21 17.74
C ALA A 324 -42.83 -28.75 16.32
N ASP A 325 -42.51 -27.95 15.29
CA ASP A 325 -42.72 -28.32 13.90
C ASP A 325 -41.49 -29.01 13.32
N GLN A 326 -41.70 -30.18 12.69
CA GLN A 326 -40.66 -31.00 12.05
C GLN A 326 -40.75 -30.94 10.52
N SER A 327 -41.42 -29.96 9.95
CA SER A 327 -41.44 -29.73 8.51
C SER A 327 -40.01 -29.48 7.97
N ASP A 328 -39.76 -29.89 6.75
CA ASP A 328 -38.46 -29.69 6.07
C ASP A 328 -38.05 -28.22 6.05
N ASP A 329 -39.02 -27.33 5.84
CA ASP A 329 -38.80 -25.87 5.83
C ASP A 329 -38.34 -25.35 7.22
N ASN A 330 -38.96 -25.85 8.28
CA ASN A 330 -38.59 -25.43 9.65
C ASN A 330 -37.23 -26.02 10.06
N LEU A 331 -36.88 -27.20 9.59
CA LEU A 331 -35.54 -27.79 9.78
C LEU A 331 -34.48 -26.99 9.04
N TYR A 332 -34.76 -26.57 7.80
CA TYR A 332 -33.89 -25.69 7.01
C TYR A 332 -33.65 -24.37 7.75
N LEU A 333 -34.70 -23.65 8.15
CA LEU A 333 -34.57 -22.38 8.87
C LEU A 333 -33.79 -22.53 10.20
N ARG A 334 -33.95 -23.63 10.90
CA ARG A 334 -33.18 -23.92 12.14
C ARG A 334 -31.70 -24.11 11.85
N ASN A 335 -31.35 -24.83 10.81
CA ASN A 335 -29.96 -25.03 10.40
C ASN A 335 -29.33 -23.72 9.99
N GLN A 336 -30.01 -22.90 9.18
CA GLN A 336 -29.56 -21.59 8.77
C GLN A 336 -29.39 -20.63 9.95
N MET A 337 -30.30 -20.69 10.93
CA MET A 337 -30.18 -19.90 12.16
C MET A 337 -28.97 -20.33 13.00
N LEU A 338 -28.68 -21.62 13.07
CA LEU A 338 -27.50 -22.13 13.78
C LEU A 338 -26.22 -21.68 13.09
N GLU A 339 -26.15 -21.77 11.77
CA GLU A 339 -25.02 -21.29 10.97
C GLU A 339 -24.82 -19.79 11.14
N ALA A 340 -25.85 -18.98 11.04
CA ALA A 340 -25.82 -17.53 11.27
C ALA A 340 -25.25 -17.18 12.65
N LYS A 341 -25.76 -17.84 13.70
CA LYS A 341 -25.26 -17.64 15.09
C LYS A 341 -23.78 -18.01 15.24
N ASN A 342 -23.38 -19.13 14.66
CA ASN A 342 -22.00 -19.59 14.74
C ASN A 342 -21.08 -18.65 13.97
N PHE A 343 -21.51 -18.14 12.83
CA PHE A 343 -20.76 -17.19 12.03
C PHE A 343 -20.54 -15.86 12.77
N ILE A 344 -21.60 -15.25 13.31
CA ILE A 344 -21.51 -14.02 14.12
C ILE A 344 -20.59 -14.25 15.32
N LYS A 345 -20.75 -15.37 16.02
CA LYS A 345 -19.90 -15.72 17.17
C LYS A 345 -18.42 -15.84 16.76
N SER A 346 -18.13 -16.45 15.61
CA SER A 346 -16.76 -16.61 15.12
C SER A 346 -16.11 -15.26 14.77
N ILE A 347 -16.87 -14.31 14.24
CA ILE A 347 -16.42 -12.95 13.99
C ILE A 347 -16.13 -12.22 15.31
N ASP A 348 -17.03 -12.32 16.30
CA ASP A 348 -16.82 -11.72 17.61
C ASP A 348 -15.61 -12.28 18.34
N GLU A 349 -15.39 -13.59 18.26
CA GLU A 349 -14.21 -14.26 18.83
C GLU A 349 -12.93 -13.81 18.13
N ARG A 350 -12.96 -13.63 16.80
CA ARG A 350 -11.84 -13.05 16.04
C ARG A 350 -11.50 -11.66 16.55
N HIS A 351 -12.48 -10.76 16.67
CA HIS A 351 -12.27 -9.39 17.12
C HIS A 351 -11.73 -9.33 18.55
N LYS A 352 -12.28 -10.15 19.46
CA LYS A 352 -11.78 -10.27 20.83
C LYS A 352 -10.34 -10.78 20.88
N THR A 353 -9.99 -11.75 20.05
CA THR A 353 -8.65 -12.32 19.98
C THR A 353 -7.66 -11.29 19.43
N LEU A 354 -8.03 -10.57 18.35
CA LEU A 354 -7.22 -9.50 17.78
C LEU A 354 -6.95 -8.40 18.81
N LEU A 355 -7.99 -7.95 19.54
CA LEU A 355 -7.86 -6.92 20.56
C LEU A 355 -6.94 -7.36 21.71
N LYS A 356 -7.07 -8.60 22.21
CA LYS A 356 -6.20 -9.14 23.25
C LYS A 356 -4.74 -9.17 22.81
N VAL A 357 -4.47 -9.70 21.60
CA VAL A 357 -3.10 -9.78 21.05
C VAL A 357 -2.52 -8.38 20.83
N ALA A 358 -3.28 -7.46 20.26
CA ALA A 358 -2.85 -6.08 20.04
C ALA A 358 -2.56 -5.35 21.36
N THR A 359 -3.38 -5.54 22.39
CA THR A 359 -3.17 -4.95 23.71
C THR A 359 -1.88 -5.47 24.35
N CYS A 360 -1.63 -6.76 24.34
CA CYS A 360 -0.39 -7.37 24.81
C CYS A 360 0.84 -6.80 24.08
N ILE A 361 0.80 -6.72 22.72
CA ILE A 361 1.89 -6.11 21.94
C ILE A 361 2.15 -4.66 22.36
N VAL A 362 1.11 -3.84 22.51
CA VAL A 362 1.22 -2.43 22.89
C VAL A 362 1.79 -2.29 24.30
N GLU A 363 1.41 -3.15 25.24
CA GLU A 363 1.94 -3.14 26.61
C GLU A 363 3.44 -3.44 26.66
N HIS A 364 3.91 -4.40 25.86
CA HIS A 364 5.33 -4.70 25.74
C HIS A 364 6.11 -3.61 25.02
N GLN A 365 5.52 -2.96 24.00
CA GLN A 365 6.16 -1.99 23.12
C GLN A 365 5.92 -0.52 23.50
N LYS A 366 5.59 -0.21 24.77
CA LYS A 366 5.41 1.18 25.23
C LYS A 366 6.61 2.07 24.90
N ALA A 367 7.83 1.55 25.07
CA ALA A 367 9.04 2.28 24.75
C ALA A 367 9.16 2.62 23.24
N PHE A 368 8.76 1.73 22.37
CA PHE A 368 8.67 2.00 20.93
C PHE A 368 7.70 3.13 20.63
N LEU A 369 6.53 3.15 21.25
CA LEU A 369 5.52 4.18 21.02
C LEU A 369 5.98 5.56 21.49
N GLU A 370 6.80 5.65 22.55
CA GLU A 370 7.31 6.90 23.09
C GLU A 370 8.59 7.39 22.40
N ILE A 371 9.59 6.55 22.27
CA ILE A 371 10.92 6.92 21.76
C ILE A 371 11.04 6.66 20.27
N GLY A 372 10.53 5.51 19.78
CA GLY A 372 10.60 5.11 18.39
C GLY A 372 11.25 3.76 18.16
N PRO A 373 11.60 3.44 16.89
CA PRO A 373 12.15 2.14 16.50
C PRO A 373 13.43 1.74 17.26
N GLU A 374 14.20 2.73 17.72
CA GLU A 374 15.44 2.51 18.48
C GLU A 374 15.20 1.85 19.84
N ALA A 375 14.04 2.12 20.47
CA ALA A 375 13.67 1.58 21.77
C ALA A 375 12.75 0.35 21.68
N MET A 376 12.70 -0.28 20.53
CA MET A 376 11.87 -1.47 20.33
C MET A 376 12.41 -2.66 21.10
N LYS A 377 11.58 -3.22 21.99
CA LYS A 377 11.92 -4.43 22.74
C LYS A 377 11.76 -5.67 21.86
N PRO A 378 12.63 -6.67 22.01
CA PRO A 378 12.43 -7.96 21.33
C PRO A 378 11.16 -8.62 21.88
N LEU A 379 10.37 -9.19 21.00
CA LEU A 379 9.13 -9.88 21.33
C LEU A 379 8.99 -11.11 20.44
N VAL A 380 8.78 -12.27 21.04
CA VAL A 380 8.60 -13.53 20.32
C VAL A 380 7.14 -13.93 20.35
N LEU A 381 6.68 -14.61 19.31
CA LEU A 381 5.28 -15.10 19.21
C LEU A 381 4.87 -15.94 20.43
N ARG A 382 5.81 -16.71 20.96
CA ARG A 382 5.61 -17.56 22.12
C ARG A 382 5.29 -16.79 23.38
N ASP A 383 5.97 -15.65 23.64
CA ASP A 383 5.77 -14.86 24.85
C ASP A 383 4.33 -14.29 24.87
N VAL A 384 3.88 -13.75 23.72
CA VAL A 384 2.50 -13.28 23.57
C VAL A 384 1.49 -14.43 23.68
N ALA A 385 1.82 -15.60 23.13
CA ALA A 385 0.95 -16.76 23.19
C ALA A 385 0.74 -17.26 24.64
N GLU A 386 1.79 -17.27 25.45
CA GLU A 386 1.74 -17.64 26.86
C GLU A 386 0.95 -16.60 27.70
N GLU A 387 1.12 -15.28 27.43
CA GLU A 387 0.42 -14.22 28.17
C GLU A 387 -1.09 -14.16 27.84
N VAL A 388 -1.43 -14.36 26.56
CA VAL A 388 -2.84 -14.32 26.09
C VAL A 388 -3.55 -15.66 26.24
N GLU A 389 -2.86 -16.70 26.70
CA GLU A 389 -3.36 -18.08 26.82
C GLU A 389 -3.84 -18.67 25.49
N LEU A 390 -3.10 -18.41 24.41
CA LEU A 390 -3.40 -18.90 23.06
C LEU A 390 -2.25 -19.76 22.53
N HIS A 391 -2.52 -20.54 21.48
CA HIS A 391 -1.46 -21.26 20.79
C HIS A 391 -0.65 -20.30 19.87
N GLU A 392 0.66 -20.50 19.77
CA GLU A 392 1.56 -19.68 18.94
C GLU A 392 1.07 -19.56 17.48
N SER A 393 0.57 -20.66 16.91
CA SER A 393 0.01 -20.64 15.56
C SER A 393 -1.21 -19.72 15.41
N THR A 394 -2.01 -19.54 16.48
CA THR A 394 -3.17 -18.63 16.49
C THR A 394 -2.69 -17.18 16.50
N VAL A 395 -1.71 -16.86 17.33
CA VAL A 395 -1.10 -15.51 17.38
C VAL A 395 -0.50 -15.17 16.02
N SER A 396 0.27 -16.09 15.42
CA SER A 396 0.84 -15.89 14.08
C SER A 396 -0.22 -15.60 13.01
N ARG A 397 -1.35 -16.33 13.03
CA ARG A 397 -2.47 -16.13 12.08
C ARG A 397 -3.18 -14.79 12.28
N VAL A 398 -3.38 -14.39 13.52
CA VAL A 398 -4.06 -13.13 13.88
C VAL A 398 -3.21 -11.92 13.53
N THR A 399 -1.88 -12.03 13.56
CA THR A 399 -0.96 -10.89 13.33
C THR A 399 -0.54 -10.70 11.87
N THR A 400 -0.77 -11.69 11.01
CA THR A 400 -0.44 -11.60 9.58
C THR A 400 -1.49 -10.77 8.84
N ASN A 401 -1.04 -9.84 7.98
CA ASN A 401 -1.89 -8.94 7.18
C ASN A 401 -2.89 -8.13 8.03
N LYS A 402 -2.49 -7.75 9.26
CA LYS A 402 -3.25 -6.89 10.15
C LYS A 402 -2.44 -5.67 10.51
N TYR A 403 -3.07 -4.50 10.38
CA TYR A 403 -2.41 -3.22 10.54
C TYR A 403 -2.88 -2.49 11.79
N MET A 404 -1.94 -1.86 12.47
CA MET A 404 -2.16 -1.05 13.64
C MET A 404 -1.72 0.38 13.39
N LEU A 405 -2.66 1.32 13.53
CA LEU A 405 -2.37 2.75 13.48
C LEU A 405 -1.87 3.21 14.85
N THR A 406 -0.66 3.75 14.84
CA THR A 406 -0.05 4.35 16.02
C THR A 406 0.24 5.83 15.77
N PRO A 407 0.49 6.67 16.79
CA PRO A 407 0.90 8.07 16.58
C PRO A 407 2.19 8.24 15.75
N ARG A 408 2.96 7.16 15.59
CA ARG A 408 4.20 7.14 14.78
C ARG A 408 4.01 6.65 13.35
N GLY A 409 2.81 6.22 13.00
CA GLY A 409 2.47 5.69 11.68
C GLY A 409 1.75 4.37 11.72
N LEU A 410 1.49 3.83 10.55
CA LEU A 410 0.84 2.56 10.33
C LEU A 410 1.89 1.44 10.32
N PHE A 411 1.67 0.39 11.13
CA PHE A 411 2.56 -0.77 11.21
C PHE A 411 1.76 -2.07 11.14
N GLU A 412 2.30 -3.06 10.45
CA GLU A 412 1.78 -4.42 10.53
C GLU A 412 2.03 -4.99 11.93
N LEU A 413 1.08 -5.72 12.52
CA LEU A 413 1.27 -6.35 13.84
C LEU A 413 2.48 -7.28 13.87
N LYS A 414 2.77 -7.94 12.75
CA LYS A 414 3.93 -8.81 12.59
C LYS A 414 5.28 -8.07 12.72
N TYR A 415 5.32 -6.77 12.44
CA TYR A 415 6.52 -5.94 12.56
C TYR A 415 7.13 -5.94 13.96
N PHE A 416 6.29 -6.06 15.00
CA PHE A 416 6.71 -6.05 16.40
C PHE A 416 7.37 -7.36 16.86
N PHE A 417 7.23 -8.43 16.10
CA PHE A 417 7.89 -9.70 16.37
C PHE A 417 9.28 -9.71 15.75
N SER A 418 10.30 -9.63 16.57
CA SER A 418 11.69 -9.59 16.14
C SER A 418 12.54 -10.54 16.99
N SER A 419 13.50 -11.18 16.33
CA SER A 419 14.50 -11.99 17.04
C SER A 419 15.35 -11.11 17.95
N HIS A 420 15.72 -11.65 19.10
CA HIS A 420 16.61 -11.02 20.05
C HIS A 420 18.07 -11.23 19.67
N VAL A 421 18.87 -10.19 19.96
CA VAL A 421 20.32 -10.21 19.90
C VAL A 421 20.83 -9.89 21.29
N GLY A 422 21.71 -10.71 21.84
CA GLY A 422 22.24 -10.52 23.20
C GLY A 422 23.02 -9.19 23.34
N THR A 423 22.85 -8.53 24.48
CA THR A 423 23.58 -7.34 24.86
C THR A 423 24.65 -7.67 25.91
N THR A 424 25.71 -6.85 26.00
CA THR A 424 26.80 -7.01 26.99
C THR A 424 26.36 -6.88 28.43
N THR A 425 25.24 -6.17 28.65
CA THR A 425 24.66 -5.94 29.99
C THR A 425 23.65 -7.01 30.41
N GLY A 426 23.53 -8.11 29.67
CA GLY A 426 22.59 -9.21 29.96
C GLY A 426 21.14 -8.91 29.52
N GLY A 427 20.91 -7.83 28.78
CA GLY A 427 19.64 -7.52 28.14
C GLY A 427 19.54 -8.10 26.73
N GLU A 428 18.39 -7.92 26.10
CA GLU A 428 18.10 -8.34 24.73
C GLU A 428 17.75 -7.10 23.89
N ALA A 429 18.38 -6.97 22.71
CA ALA A 429 18.05 -5.93 21.77
C ALA A 429 17.31 -6.52 20.55
N SER A 430 16.32 -5.80 20.07
CA SER A 430 15.58 -6.17 18.87
C SER A 430 16.43 -5.97 17.61
N SER A 431 16.38 -6.89 16.66
CA SER A 431 17.05 -6.73 15.36
C SER A 431 16.56 -5.48 14.61
N THR A 432 15.32 -5.07 14.81
CA THR A 432 14.72 -3.85 14.24
C THR A 432 15.32 -2.60 14.89
N ALA A 433 15.51 -2.60 16.23
CA ALA A 433 16.17 -1.50 16.93
C ALA A 433 17.61 -1.30 16.44
N ILE A 434 18.37 -2.39 16.25
CA ILE A 434 19.74 -2.32 15.74
C ILE A 434 19.77 -1.71 14.33
N ARG A 435 18.84 -2.11 13.44
CA ARG A 435 18.72 -1.50 12.10
C ARG A 435 18.40 0.00 12.17
N ALA A 436 17.49 0.41 13.08
CA ALA A 436 17.15 1.81 13.26
C ALA A 436 18.36 2.62 13.76
N MET A 437 19.13 2.09 14.71
CA MET A 437 20.37 2.71 15.21
C MET A 437 21.43 2.83 14.10
N ILE A 438 21.64 1.77 13.29
CA ILE A 438 22.56 1.83 12.14
C ILE A 438 22.12 2.92 11.16
N LYS A 439 20.82 3.01 10.82
CA LYS A 439 20.29 4.05 9.94
C LYS A 439 20.56 5.45 10.51
N LYS A 440 20.38 5.63 11.80
CA LYS A 440 20.64 6.91 12.49
C LYS A 440 22.11 7.27 12.52
N LEU A 441 23.01 6.30 12.81
CA LEU A 441 24.44 6.53 12.79
C LEU A 441 24.94 6.92 11.40
N VAL A 442 24.43 6.27 10.36
CA VAL A 442 24.76 6.61 8.97
C VAL A 442 24.20 7.95 8.54
N SER A 443 22.98 8.31 8.94
CA SER A 443 22.41 9.63 8.62
C SER A 443 23.15 10.79 9.25
N ASN A 444 23.79 10.56 10.42
CA ASN A 444 24.56 11.55 11.15
C ASN A 444 26.06 11.51 10.85
N GLU A 445 26.51 10.63 9.94
CA GLU A 445 27.93 10.51 9.59
C GLU A 445 28.45 11.69 8.77
N ASN A 446 29.77 11.92 8.84
CA ASN A 446 30.41 12.92 7.99
C ASN A 446 30.61 12.33 6.56
N PRO A 447 30.01 12.94 5.51
CA PRO A 447 30.12 12.44 4.15
C PRO A 447 31.57 12.30 3.62
N ARG A 448 32.52 13.07 4.15
CA ARG A 448 33.94 13.02 3.77
C ARG A 448 34.68 11.83 4.44
N LYS A 449 34.20 11.37 5.59
CA LYS A 449 34.78 10.26 6.36
C LYS A 449 33.67 9.35 6.85
N PRO A 450 33.03 8.57 5.97
CA PRO A 450 31.94 7.70 6.35
C PRO A 450 32.42 6.60 7.31
N LEU A 451 31.54 6.19 8.22
CA LEU A 451 31.81 5.16 9.20
C LEU A 451 32.00 3.80 8.54
N SER A 452 33.08 3.09 8.88
CA SER A 452 33.25 1.70 8.47
C SER A 452 32.35 0.78 9.30
N ASP A 453 32.05 -0.43 8.77
CA ASP A 453 31.26 -1.42 9.51
C ASP A 453 31.88 -1.78 10.87
N ASN A 454 33.23 -1.70 10.99
CA ASN A 454 33.93 -1.87 12.26
C ASN A 454 33.68 -0.69 13.21
N ALA A 455 33.68 0.55 12.71
CA ALA A 455 33.42 1.73 13.52
C ALA A 455 31.96 1.75 14.01
N ILE A 456 31.01 1.36 13.16
CA ILE A 456 29.60 1.20 13.53
C ILE A 456 29.45 0.14 14.63
N ALA A 457 30.14 -1.01 14.50
CA ALA A 457 30.12 -2.05 15.53
C ALA A 457 30.70 -1.57 16.87
N ALA A 458 31.76 -0.73 16.84
CA ALA A 458 32.35 -0.15 18.03
C ALA A 458 31.38 0.85 18.72
N LEU A 459 30.71 1.72 17.95
CA LEU A 459 29.71 2.65 18.48
C LEU A 459 28.49 1.92 19.09
N LEU A 460 28.01 0.87 18.44
CA LEU A 460 26.91 0.03 18.97
C LEU A 460 27.34 -0.66 20.28
N LYS A 461 28.63 -1.03 20.40
CA LYS A 461 29.17 -1.61 21.64
C LYS A 461 29.24 -0.57 22.77
N GLU A 462 29.53 0.70 22.49
CA GLU A 462 29.46 1.79 23.46
C GLU A 462 28.01 2.00 23.97
N GLU A 463 27.01 1.79 23.11
CA GLU A 463 25.58 1.80 23.47
C GLU A 463 25.12 0.50 24.17
N GLY A 464 26.05 -0.45 24.40
CA GLY A 464 25.79 -1.69 25.13
C GLY A 464 25.35 -2.87 24.28
N ILE A 465 25.33 -2.75 22.95
CA ILE A 465 24.88 -3.80 22.03
C ILE A 465 26.10 -4.46 21.36
N GLU A 466 26.31 -5.75 21.59
CA GLU A 466 27.42 -6.48 21.00
C GLU A 466 27.01 -7.14 19.68
N VAL A 467 27.45 -6.53 18.58
CA VAL A 467 27.15 -7.03 17.23
C VAL A 467 28.43 -7.27 16.45
N ALA A 468 28.54 -8.44 15.83
CA ALA A 468 29.69 -8.75 14.97
C ALA A 468 29.66 -7.89 13.70
N ARG A 469 30.86 -7.51 13.18
CA ARG A 469 31.00 -6.76 11.93
C ARG A 469 30.19 -7.35 10.76
N ARG A 470 30.19 -8.69 10.61
CA ARG A 470 29.44 -9.35 9.54
C ARG A 470 27.93 -9.14 9.66
N THR A 471 27.41 -9.09 10.87
CA THR A 471 26.00 -8.83 11.14
C THR A 471 25.64 -7.36 10.85
N VAL A 472 26.53 -6.42 11.19
CA VAL A 472 26.38 -4.99 10.84
C VAL A 472 26.34 -4.84 9.30
N ALA A 473 27.24 -5.48 8.58
CA ALA A 473 27.25 -5.46 7.12
C ALA A 473 25.94 -6.01 6.53
N LYS A 474 25.46 -7.17 7.05
CA LYS A 474 24.17 -7.75 6.64
C LYS A 474 22.99 -6.82 6.89
N TYR A 475 22.95 -6.16 8.06
CA TYR A 475 21.87 -5.20 8.37
C TYR A 475 21.97 -3.95 7.50
N ARG A 476 23.17 -3.42 7.24
CA ARG A 476 23.38 -2.30 6.33
C ARG A 476 22.89 -2.63 4.91
N GLU A 477 23.26 -3.80 4.38
CA GLU A 477 22.81 -4.28 3.08
C GLU A 477 21.28 -4.45 3.02
N SER A 478 20.66 -4.98 4.08
CA SER A 478 19.19 -5.09 4.16
C SER A 478 18.46 -3.73 4.21
N LEU A 479 19.17 -2.66 4.55
CA LEU A 479 18.66 -1.28 4.52
C LEU A 479 19.00 -0.56 3.20
N HIS A 480 19.58 -1.27 2.22
CA HIS A 480 20.05 -0.71 0.95
C HIS A 480 21.06 0.45 1.12
N ILE A 481 21.85 0.43 2.21
CA ILE A 481 22.88 1.42 2.47
C ILE A 481 24.20 0.92 1.84
N PRO A 482 24.81 1.69 0.91
CA PRO A 482 26.05 1.28 0.24
C PRO A 482 27.24 1.23 1.21
N SER A 483 28.35 0.63 0.78
CA SER A 483 29.58 0.50 1.58
C SER A 483 30.20 1.85 1.92
N SER A 484 31.06 1.91 2.95
CA SER A 484 31.73 3.16 3.35
C SER A 484 32.59 3.77 2.23
N SER A 485 33.12 2.96 1.32
CA SER A 485 33.86 3.43 0.16
C SER A 485 32.97 4.12 -0.88
N GLU A 486 31.80 3.62 -1.09
CA GLU A 486 30.81 4.18 -2.03
C GLU A 486 30.10 5.42 -1.46
N ARG A 487 29.86 5.44 -0.15
CA ARG A 487 29.27 6.61 0.54
C ARG A 487 30.21 7.80 0.65
N LYS A 488 31.51 7.59 0.43
CA LYS A 488 32.50 8.65 0.56
C LYS A 488 32.33 9.69 -0.54
N VAL A 489 31.95 10.90 -0.15
CA VAL A 489 31.94 12.05 -1.05
C VAL A 489 33.36 12.60 -1.16
N LEU A 490 33.89 12.60 -2.37
CA LEU A 490 35.28 12.98 -2.64
C LEU A 490 35.45 14.47 -2.99
N ILE A 491 34.33 15.17 -3.26
CA ILE A 491 34.29 16.58 -3.69
C ILE A 491 33.32 17.39 -2.83
#